data_985b83efdbc2b4a1767b42deaca93b75
#
_entry.id   985b83efdbc2b4a1767b42deaca93b75
#
_cell.length_a   1.000
_cell.length_b   1.000
_cell.length_c   1.000
_cell.angle_alpha   90.00
_cell.angle_beta   90.00
_cell.angle_gamma   90.00
#
_symmetry.space_group_name_H-M   'P 1'
#
loop_
_entity.id
_entity.type
_entity.pdbx_description
1 polymer ?
#
loop_
_entity_poly.entity_id
_entity_poly.type
_entity_poly.pdbx_seq_one_letter_code
_entity_poly.pdbx_strand_id
1 'polypeptide(L)'
;SEYAHVVKTGRTHLMDAMPVTLEQEFGGYARQLELGIERLQSSLERMRELPMGGTAVGTGINTPPEFPPAFAEEVSKLSGESMREAENHFEAQSTVDAPVEMSGQLKTIAVGLLKIVNDLRWMNSGPNAGLGEIQLAALQPGSSIMPGKVNPVIEESTAMAVSYTHLRA
;
A
#
# COMPACT_ATOMS: atom_id res chain seq x y z
N SER A 1 -5.84 23.36 -1.10
CA SER A 1 -5.86 22.64 -2.37
C SER A 1 -6.49 23.49 -3.47
N GLU A 2 -6.10 23.28 -4.72
CA GLU A 2 -6.62 24.01 -5.89
C GLU A 2 -8.13 23.80 -6.08
N TYR A 3 -8.63 22.64 -5.69
CA TYR A 3 -10.03 22.22 -5.87
C TYR A 3 -10.89 22.32 -4.61
N ALA A 4 -10.43 23.03 -3.57
CA ALA A 4 -11.17 23.19 -2.32
C ALA A 4 -12.58 23.73 -2.45
N HIS A 5 -12.76 24.60 -3.47
CA HIS A 5 -14.03 25.29 -3.73
C HIS A 5 -14.98 24.53 -4.68
N VAL A 6 -14.54 23.41 -5.27
CA VAL A 6 -15.37 22.66 -6.21
C VAL A 6 -16.35 21.81 -5.46
N VAL A 7 -17.62 22.15 -5.55
CA VAL A 7 -18.74 21.43 -4.92
C VAL A 7 -19.27 20.38 -5.89
N LYS A 8 -19.52 19.18 -5.39
CA LYS A 8 -20.11 18.05 -6.11
C LYS A 8 -21.21 17.39 -5.30
N THR A 9 -22.00 16.55 -5.95
CA THR A 9 -22.94 15.69 -5.25
C THR A 9 -22.19 14.58 -4.51
N GLY A 10 -22.39 14.49 -3.20
CA GLY A 10 -22.04 13.28 -2.44
C GLY A 10 -23.05 12.17 -2.72
N ARG A 11 -22.60 10.91 -2.65
CA ARG A 11 -23.46 9.76 -2.89
C ARG A 11 -23.35 8.75 -1.75
N THR A 12 -24.47 8.11 -1.45
CA THR A 12 -24.52 6.90 -0.63
C THR A 12 -25.28 5.83 -1.40
N HIS A 13 -24.77 4.62 -1.47
CA HIS A 13 -25.36 3.54 -2.27
C HIS A 13 -25.56 3.93 -3.75
N LEU A 14 -24.66 4.75 -4.31
CA LEU A 14 -24.72 5.33 -5.66
C LEU A 14 -25.91 6.29 -5.92
N MET A 15 -26.67 6.65 -4.88
CA MET A 15 -27.77 7.61 -4.96
C MET A 15 -27.33 8.98 -4.46
N ASP A 16 -27.90 10.03 -5.04
CA ASP A 16 -27.64 11.41 -4.65
C ASP A 16 -27.90 11.64 -3.17
N ALA A 17 -26.94 12.30 -2.52
CA ALA A 17 -27.00 12.66 -1.10
C ALA A 17 -26.66 14.15 -0.91
N MET A 18 -25.97 14.51 0.16
CA MET A 18 -25.62 15.89 0.47
C MET A 18 -24.43 16.38 -0.38
N PRO A 19 -24.34 17.70 -0.64
CA PRO A 19 -23.17 18.27 -1.30
C PRO A 19 -21.89 18.06 -0.48
N VAL A 20 -20.81 17.78 -1.19
CA VAL A 20 -19.43 17.69 -0.66
C VAL A 20 -18.48 18.47 -1.57
N THR A 21 -17.28 18.77 -1.09
CA THR A 21 -16.23 19.32 -1.95
C THR A 21 -15.28 18.22 -2.44
N LEU A 22 -14.64 18.43 -3.58
CA LEU A 22 -13.58 17.55 -4.05
C LEU A 22 -12.43 17.45 -3.02
N GLU A 23 -12.13 18.53 -2.32
CA GLU A 23 -11.14 18.52 -1.24
C GLU A 23 -11.51 17.55 -0.12
N GLN A 24 -12.78 17.52 0.29
CA GLN A 24 -13.24 16.57 1.32
C GLN A 24 -13.09 15.13 0.87
N GLU A 25 -13.43 14.83 -0.38
CA GLU A 25 -13.32 13.47 -0.93
C GLU A 25 -11.86 13.05 -1.11
N PHE A 26 -11.04 13.86 -1.77
CA PHE A 26 -9.61 13.58 -1.93
C PHE A 26 -8.83 13.62 -0.61
N GLY A 27 -9.24 14.47 0.33
CA GLY A 27 -8.70 14.50 1.69
C GLY A 27 -8.92 13.17 2.42
N GLY A 28 -10.07 12.53 2.20
CA GLY A 28 -10.32 11.16 2.70
C GLY A 28 -9.36 10.14 2.12
N TYR A 29 -9.08 10.20 0.80
CA TYR A 29 -8.10 9.32 0.16
C TYR A 29 -6.68 9.57 0.68
N ALA A 30 -6.28 10.84 0.79
CA ALA A 30 -4.97 11.21 1.34
C ALA A 30 -4.80 10.66 2.76
N ARG A 31 -5.81 10.85 3.64
CA ARG A 31 -5.76 10.32 5.01
C ARG A 31 -5.67 8.79 5.05
N GLN A 32 -6.35 8.10 4.15
CA GLN A 32 -6.27 6.65 4.04
C GLN A 32 -4.85 6.17 3.69
N LEU A 33 -4.16 6.88 2.78
CA LEU A 33 -2.77 6.58 2.41
C LEU A 33 -1.79 6.91 3.54
N GLU A 34 -1.96 8.04 4.23
CA GLU A 34 -1.16 8.40 5.41
C GLU A 34 -1.23 7.31 6.48
N LEU A 35 -2.43 6.86 6.83
CA LEU A 35 -2.62 5.75 7.76
C LEU A 35 -2.00 4.44 7.26
N GLY A 36 -1.97 4.23 5.95
CA GLY A 36 -1.26 3.11 5.32
C GLY A 36 0.24 3.17 5.57
N ILE A 37 0.84 4.34 5.40
CA ILE A 37 2.27 4.58 5.68
C ILE A 37 2.59 4.34 7.15
N GLU A 38 1.77 4.88 8.07
CA GLU A 38 1.93 4.66 9.51
C GLU A 38 1.92 3.17 9.88
N ARG A 39 1.02 2.38 9.27
CA ARG A 39 0.96 0.92 9.47
C ARG A 39 2.24 0.21 9.01
N LEU A 40 2.74 0.55 7.81
CA LEU A 40 3.99 -0.03 7.31
C LEU A 40 5.17 0.31 8.22
N GLN A 41 5.31 1.58 8.62
CA GLN A 41 6.37 2.01 9.51
C GLN A 41 6.35 1.25 10.84
N SER A 42 5.16 1.04 11.41
CA SER A 42 5.01 0.25 12.64
C SER A 42 5.45 -1.22 12.44
N SER A 43 5.11 -1.84 11.32
CA SER A 43 5.50 -3.23 11.03
C SER A 43 6.99 -3.37 10.74
N LEU A 44 7.62 -2.35 10.12
CA LEU A 44 9.04 -2.35 9.82
C LEU A 44 9.90 -2.49 11.08
N GLU A 45 9.46 -1.99 12.23
CA GLU A 45 10.20 -2.13 13.48
C GLU A 45 10.44 -3.58 13.87
N ARG A 46 9.47 -4.46 13.63
CA ARG A 46 9.58 -5.90 13.89
C ARG A 46 10.34 -6.63 12.79
N MET A 47 10.26 -6.15 11.54
CA MET A 47 11.05 -6.69 10.43
C MET A 47 12.55 -6.45 10.54
N ARG A 48 12.97 -5.46 11.35
CA ARG A 48 14.38 -5.11 11.57
C ARG A 48 15.12 -6.07 12.50
N GLU A 49 14.43 -6.97 13.16
CA GLU A 49 15.04 -8.00 14.01
C GLU A 49 15.52 -9.19 13.18
N LEU A 50 16.81 -9.51 13.35
CA LEU A 50 17.45 -10.56 12.59
C LEU A 50 17.66 -11.80 13.47
N PRO A 51 17.28 -13.00 13.01
CA PRO A 51 17.49 -14.25 13.76
C PRO A 51 18.95 -14.72 13.77
N MET A 52 19.84 -14.06 13.00
CA MET A 52 21.23 -14.46 12.85
C MET A 52 21.98 -14.35 14.17
N GLY A 53 22.66 -15.42 14.52
CA GLY A 53 23.42 -15.55 15.79
C GLY A 53 22.92 -16.68 16.68
N GLY A 54 21.66 -17.11 16.54
CA GLY A 54 21.11 -18.23 17.31
C GLY A 54 21.73 -19.59 16.98
N THR A 55 22.43 -19.71 15.86
CA THR A 55 23.04 -20.94 15.33
C THR A 55 22.02 -22.08 15.14
N ALA A 56 22.28 -23.28 15.61
CA ALA A 56 21.45 -24.45 15.32
C ALA A 56 20.05 -24.38 15.95
N VAL A 57 19.95 -23.90 17.20
CA VAL A 57 18.72 -24.00 17.99
C VAL A 57 18.36 -22.74 18.78
N GLY A 58 19.06 -21.65 18.59
CA GLY A 58 18.80 -20.38 19.28
C GLY A 58 19.74 -20.06 20.45
N THR A 59 20.69 -20.95 20.76
CA THR A 59 21.61 -20.79 21.89
C THR A 59 22.92 -20.06 21.55
N GLY A 60 23.19 -19.82 20.28
CA GLY A 60 24.44 -19.22 19.81
C GLY A 60 25.68 -20.12 20.01
N ILE A 61 25.49 -21.43 20.13
CA ILE A 61 26.61 -22.37 20.36
C ILE A 61 27.65 -22.28 19.25
N ASN A 62 28.93 -22.29 19.64
CA ASN A 62 30.10 -22.17 18.77
C ASN A 62 30.20 -20.84 18.00
N THR A 63 29.55 -19.78 18.47
CA THR A 63 29.61 -18.44 17.87
C THR A 63 30.12 -17.43 18.91
N PRO A 64 31.06 -16.54 18.55
CA PRO A 64 31.45 -15.44 19.42
C PRO A 64 30.23 -14.54 19.74
N PRO A 65 30.12 -14.04 20.98
CA PRO A 65 29.00 -13.15 21.37
C PRO A 65 28.89 -11.89 20.52
N GLU A 66 29.99 -11.43 19.94
CA GLU A 66 30.06 -10.22 19.10
C GLU A 66 29.51 -10.46 17.66
N PHE A 67 29.35 -11.71 17.24
CA PHE A 67 28.92 -12.04 15.87
C PHE A 67 27.52 -11.52 15.54
N PRO A 68 26.47 -11.75 16.35
CA PRO A 68 25.11 -11.31 16.00
C PRO A 68 25.00 -9.78 15.81
N PRO A 69 25.49 -8.95 16.74
CA PRO A 69 25.44 -7.50 16.55
C PRO A 69 26.32 -7.01 15.38
N ALA A 70 27.50 -7.60 15.16
CA ALA A 70 28.35 -7.27 14.03
C ALA A 70 27.69 -7.62 12.69
N PHE A 71 27.00 -8.75 12.60
CA PHE A 71 26.23 -9.13 11.42
C PHE A 71 25.10 -8.12 11.15
N ALA A 72 24.33 -7.75 12.18
CA ALA A 72 23.26 -6.78 12.05
C ALA A 72 23.79 -5.40 11.60
N GLU A 73 24.96 -4.98 12.10
CA GLU A 73 25.63 -3.74 11.68
C GLU A 73 26.01 -3.79 10.19
N GLU A 74 26.59 -4.89 9.71
CA GLU A 74 26.96 -5.02 8.30
C GLU A 74 25.74 -5.06 7.38
N VAL A 75 24.66 -5.77 7.78
CA VAL A 75 23.39 -5.76 7.03
C VAL A 75 22.79 -4.36 7.01
N SER A 76 22.89 -3.61 8.12
CA SER A 76 22.42 -2.22 8.17
C SER A 76 23.19 -1.33 7.19
N LYS A 77 24.50 -1.46 7.10
CA LYS A 77 25.35 -0.72 6.14
C LYS A 77 24.97 -1.04 4.69
N LEU A 78 24.72 -2.31 4.39
CA LEU A 78 24.39 -2.77 3.04
C LEU A 78 22.98 -2.40 2.60
N SER A 79 22.01 -2.47 3.51
CA SER A 79 20.59 -2.21 3.20
C SER A 79 20.20 -0.74 3.30
N GLY A 80 20.93 0.04 4.10
CA GLY A 80 20.54 1.40 4.49
C GLY A 80 19.46 1.46 5.58
N GLU A 81 19.04 0.30 6.11
CA GLU A 81 18.05 0.17 7.17
C GLU A 81 18.71 -0.17 8.51
N SER A 82 18.15 0.32 9.61
CA SER A 82 18.68 0.06 10.95
C SER A 82 18.28 -1.34 11.43
N MET A 83 19.01 -2.35 11.03
CA MET A 83 18.79 -3.73 11.48
C MET A 83 19.39 -3.97 12.86
N ARG A 84 18.83 -4.92 13.61
CA ARG A 84 19.33 -5.31 14.93
C ARG A 84 19.22 -6.81 15.16
N GLU A 85 20.02 -7.30 16.09
CA GLU A 85 19.90 -8.65 16.62
C GLU A 85 18.52 -8.82 17.29
N ALA A 86 17.89 -9.96 17.09
CA ALA A 86 16.64 -10.30 17.77
C ALA A 86 16.85 -10.45 19.28
N GLU A 87 15.91 -9.96 20.07
CA GLU A 87 15.94 -10.13 21.53
C GLU A 87 15.90 -11.61 21.95
N ASN A 88 15.24 -12.42 21.16
CA ASN A 88 15.07 -13.85 21.41
C ASN A 88 15.25 -14.66 20.15
N HIS A 89 16.42 -15.31 20.02
CA HIS A 89 16.73 -16.13 18.85
C HIS A 89 15.84 -17.37 18.72
N PHE A 90 15.28 -17.89 19.83
CA PHE A 90 14.37 -19.03 19.78
C PHE A 90 13.06 -18.65 19.08
N GLU A 91 12.52 -17.49 19.43
CA GLU A 91 11.34 -16.93 18.75
C GLU A 91 11.65 -16.61 17.28
N ALA A 92 12.69 -15.80 17.03
CA ALA A 92 13.02 -15.28 15.71
C ALA A 92 13.39 -16.38 14.69
N GLN A 93 13.90 -17.54 15.14
CA GLN A 93 14.20 -18.69 14.28
C GLN A 93 12.99 -19.61 14.04
N SER A 94 12.01 -19.61 14.94
CA SER A 94 10.90 -20.57 14.91
C SER A 94 9.62 -20.01 14.27
N THR A 95 9.51 -18.69 14.09
CA THR A 95 8.31 -18.05 13.55
C THR A 95 8.61 -17.17 12.35
N VAL A 96 7.55 -16.78 11.63
CA VAL A 96 7.56 -15.82 10.54
C VAL A 96 6.53 -14.72 10.77
N ASP A 97 6.28 -14.38 12.02
CA ASP A 97 5.19 -13.48 12.41
C ASP A 97 5.37 -12.06 11.85
N ALA A 98 6.59 -11.51 11.91
CA ALA A 98 6.87 -10.20 11.37
C ALA A 98 6.66 -10.10 9.83
N PRO A 99 7.12 -11.03 8.99
CA PRO A 99 6.77 -11.09 7.56
C PRO A 99 5.27 -11.25 7.31
N VAL A 100 4.56 -12.06 8.10
CA VAL A 100 3.10 -12.23 7.98
C VAL A 100 2.37 -10.94 8.32
N GLU A 101 2.76 -10.26 9.40
CA GLU A 101 2.21 -8.95 9.76
C GLU A 101 2.43 -7.93 8.63
N MET A 102 3.66 -7.82 8.11
CA MET A 102 3.99 -6.92 7.00
C MET A 102 3.13 -7.22 5.76
N SER A 103 2.99 -8.48 5.39
CA SER A 103 2.10 -8.92 4.30
C SER A 103 0.65 -8.48 4.54
N GLY A 104 0.15 -8.62 5.76
CA GLY A 104 -1.18 -8.15 6.16
C GLY A 104 -1.35 -6.64 6.01
N GLN A 105 -0.34 -5.84 6.35
CA GLN A 105 -0.37 -4.38 6.18
C GLN A 105 -0.34 -3.99 4.69
N LEU A 106 0.48 -4.65 3.88
CA LEU A 106 0.50 -4.46 2.43
C LEU A 106 -0.87 -4.79 1.81
N LYS A 107 -1.51 -5.86 2.25
CA LYS A 107 -2.86 -6.23 1.84
C LYS A 107 -3.90 -5.16 2.21
N THR A 108 -3.81 -4.60 3.41
CA THR A 108 -4.69 -3.51 3.87
C THR A 108 -4.57 -2.29 2.95
N ILE A 109 -3.35 -1.91 2.59
CA ILE A 109 -3.09 -0.79 1.68
C ILE A 109 -3.60 -1.11 0.27
N ALA A 110 -3.38 -2.32 -0.23
CA ALA A 110 -3.85 -2.76 -1.53
C ALA A 110 -5.38 -2.66 -1.64
N VAL A 111 -6.13 -3.10 -0.62
CA VAL A 111 -7.59 -2.94 -0.56
C VAL A 111 -8.00 -1.46 -0.55
N GLY A 112 -7.28 -0.62 0.18
CA GLY A 112 -7.49 0.82 0.19
C GLY A 112 -7.28 1.46 -1.19
N LEU A 113 -6.20 1.09 -1.87
CA LEU A 113 -5.93 1.56 -3.23
C LEU A 113 -7.00 1.10 -4.21
N LEU A 114 -7.48 -0.13 -4.10
CA LEU A 114 -8.58 -0.63 -4.95
C LEU A 114 -9.85 0.22 -4.80
N LYS A 115 -10.19 0.61 -3.58
CA LYS A 115 -11.32 1.52 -3.32
C LYS A 115 -11.10 2.87 -4.01
N ILE A 116 -9.94 3.47 -3.84
CA ILE A 116 -9.61 4.78 -4.41
C ILE A 116 -9.68 4.75 -5.94
N VAL A 117 -9.05 3.77 -6.59
CA VAL A 117 -9.03 3.70 -8.05
C VAL A 117 -10.42 3.38 -8.63
N ASN A 118 -11.25 2.63 -7.94
CA ASN A 118 -12.62 2.40 -8.36
C ASN A 118 -13.47 3.68 -8.27
N ASP A 119 -13.31 4.47 -7.22
CA ASP A 119 -13.98 5.76 -7.11
C ASP A 119 -13.54 6.73 -8.23
N LEU A 120 -12.24 6.82 -8.49
CA LEU A 120 -11.71 7.64 -9.59
C LEU A 120 -12.26 7.21 -10.94
N ARG A 121 -12.35 5.90 -11.21
CA ARG A 121 -12.96 5.37 -12.44
C ARG A 121 -14.44 5.72 -12.54
N TRP A 122 -15.19 5.63 -11.45
CA TRP A 122 -16.59 6.06 -11.43
C TRP A 122 -16.74 7.55 -11.71
N MET A 123 -15.98 8.40 -11.01
CA MET A 123 -16.02 9.86 -11.21
C MET A 123 -15.63 10.27 -12.62
N ASN A 124 -14.69 9.54 -13.26
CA ASN A 124 -14.25 9.78 -14.63
C ASN A 124 -15.14 9.13 -15.69
N SER A 125 -16.14 8.36 -15.31
CA SER A 125 -16.97 7.61 -16.25
C SER A 125 -17.74 8.53 -17.21
N GLY A 126 -17.85 8.14 -18.46
CA GLY A 126 -18.56 8.93 -19.48
C GLY A 126 -17.77 9.04 -20.76
N PRO A 127 -17.80 10.22 -21.43
CA PRO A 127 -18.33 11.51 -20.98
C PRO A 127 -19.85 11.71 -21.10
N ASN A 128 -20.54 10.92 -21.94
CA ASN A 128 -21.95 11.21 -22.27
C ASN A 128 -22.96 10.50 -21.36
N ALA A 129 -22.65 9.30 -20.89
CA ALA A 129 -23.59 8.45 -20.14
C ALA A 129 -23.02 7.99 -18.78
N GLY A 130 -21.97 8.62 -18.30
CA GLY A 130 -21.38 8.38 -16.98
C GLY A 130 -21.50 9.58 -16.06
N LEU A 131 -20.76 9.56 -14.94
CA LEU A 131 -20.81 10.62 -13.93
C LEU A 131 -20.10 11.90 -14.41
N GLY A 132 -18.94 11.77 -15.08
CA GLY A 132 -18.22 12.89 -15.66
C GLY A 132 -17.79 13.98 -14.67
N GLU A 133 -17.56 13.63 -13.40
CA GLU A 133 -17.22 14.59 -12.34
C GLU A 133 -15.77 15.07 -12.40
N ILE A 134 -14.89 14.21 -12.91
CA ILE A 134 -13.47 14.51 -13.13
C ILE A 134 -13.06 14.04 -14.53
N GLN A 135 -11.94 14.55 -15.01
CA GLN A 135 -11.31 14.07 -16.23
C GLN A 135 -9.88 13.64 -15.93
N LEU A 136 -9.60 12.35 -16.02
CA LEU A 136 -8.26 11.80 -15.87
C LEU A 136 -7.44 12.04 -17.14
N ALA A 137 -6.11 12.00 -17.02
CA ALA A 137 -5.21 12.23 -18.14
C ALA A 137 -5.36 11.17 -19.23
N ALA A 138 -5.43 11.60 -20.48
CA ALA A 138 -5.45 10.73 -21.65
C ALA A 138 -4.03 10.22 -21.95
N LEU A 139 -3.68 9.03 -21.49
CA LEU A 139 -2.32 8.48 -21.60
C LEU A 139 -2.13 7.60 -22.83
N GLN A 140 -3.18 6.92 -23.28
CA GLN A 140 -3.13 6.07 -24.47
C GLN A 140 -4.52 5.90 -25.09
N PRO A 141 -4.61 5.53 -26.39
CA PRO A 141 -5.88 5.15 -27.00
C PRO A 141 -6.53 3.98 -26.28
N GLY A 142 -7.82 4.10 -25.99
CA GLY A 142 -8.57 3.05 -25.24
C GLY A 142 -9.14 1.94 -26.13
N SER A 143 -9.18 2.14 -27.46
CA SER A 143 -9.76 1.17 -28.38
C SER A 143 -9.28 1.43 -29.80
N SER A 144 -9.05 0.35 -30.56
CA SER A 144 -8.77 0.43 -32.01
C SER A 144 -10.03 0.63 -32.84
N ILE A 145 -11.20 0.29 -32.32
CA ILE A 145 -12.50 0.34 -33.04
C ILE A 145 -13.28 1.63 -32.72
N MET A 146 -12.99 2.29 -31.61
CA MET A 146 -13.67 3.50 -31.17
C MET A 146 -12.65 4.66 -31.08
N PRO A 147 -12.42 5.41 -32.17
CA PRO A 147 -11.50 6.56 -32.15
C PRO A 147 -11.90 7.58 -31.09
N GLY A 148 -10.91 8.09 -30.34
CA GLY A 148 -11.13 9.06 -29.27
C GLY A 148 -11.60 8.48 -27.92
N LYS A 149 -11.82 7.18 -27.82
CA LYS A 149 -12.07 6.52 -26.52
C LYS A 149 -10.78 6.50 -25.69
N VAL A 150 -10.83 7.00 -24.47
CA VAL A 150 -9.73 6.99 -23.52
C VAL A 150 -10.14 6.19 -22.29
N ASN A 151 -9.35 5.17 -21.94
CA ASN A 151 -9.57 4.39 -20.72
C ASN A 151 -8.74 4.93 -19.57
N PRO A 152 -9.19 4.80 -18.32
CA PRO A 152 -8.43 5.14 -17.11
C PRO A 152 -7.37 4.06 -16.81
N VAL A 153 -6.31 4.01 -17.63
CA VAL A 153 -5.37 2.88 -17.67
C VAL A 153 -4.52 2.72 -16.43
N ILE A 154 -4.20 3.81 -15.72
CA ILE A 154 -3.46 3.75 -14.44
C ILE A 154 -4.34 3.10 -13.37
N GLU A 155 -5.58 3.52 -13.27
CA GLU A 155 -6.56 2.99 -12.31
C GLU A 155 -6.86 1.51 -12.59
N GLU A 156 -6.98 1.14 -13.86
CA GLU A 156 -7.18 -0.26 -14.27
C GLU A 156 -5.95 -1.12 -13.96
N SER A 157 -4.74 -0.63 -14.27
CA SER A 157 -3.49 -1.31 -13.94
C SER A 157 -3.32 -1.50 -12.44
N THR A 158 -3.64 -0.48 -11.66
CA THR A 158 -3.61 -0.56 -10.18
C THR A 158 -4.60 -1.60 -9.67
N ALA A 159 -5.82 -1.63 -10.20
CA ALA A 159 -6.81 -2.63 -9.81
C ALA A 159 -6.36 -4.06 -10.13
N MET A 160 -5.69 -4.28 -11.28
CA MET A 160 -5.10 -5.58 -11.63
C MET A 160 -3.97 -5.98 -10.69
N ALA A 161 -3.04 -5.05 -10.38
CA ALA A 161 -1.94 -5.28 -9.44
C ALA A 161 -2.44 -5.63 -8.04
N VAL A 162 -3.45 -4.90 -7.54
CA VAL A 162 -4.08 -5.16 -6.25
C VAL A 162 -4.76 -6.53 -6.23
N SER A 163 -5.48 -6.90 -7.28
CA SER A 163 -6.13 -8.21 -7.36
C SER A 163 -5.12 -9.34 -7.24
N TYR A 164 -3.95 -9.21 -7.88
CA TYR A 164 -2.85 -10.16 -7.76
C TYR A 164 -2.31 -10.25 -6.32
N THR A 165 -2.04 -9.12 -5.69
CA THR A 165 -1.53 -9.04 -4.31
C THR A 165 -2.54 -9.61 -3.30
N HIS A 166 -3.85 -9.30 -3.50
CA HIS A 166 -4.91 -9.73 -2.60
C HIS A 166 -5.15 -11.24 -2.62
N LEU A 167 -4.95 -11.89 -3.79
CA LEU A 167 -5.15 -13.33 -3.94
C LEU A 167 -3.99 -14.18 -3.44
N ARG A 168 -2.80 -13.60 -3.27
CA ARG A 168 -1.57 -14.33 -2.90
C ARG A 168 -1.04 -13.99 -1.50
N ALA A 169 -1.59 -13.01 -0.81
CA ALA A 169 -1.19 -12.62 0.54
C ALA A 169 -2.01 -13.34 1.62
#